data_c744546acfd1b4ed74eb09a5b2670a28
#
_entry.id   c744546acfd1b4ed74eb09a5b2670a28
#
_cell.length_a   1.000
_cell.length_b   1.000
_cell.length_c   1.000
_cell.angle_alpha   90.00
_cell.angle_beta   90.00
_cell.angle_gamma   90.00
#
_symmetry.space_group_name_H-M   'P 1'
#
loop_
_entity.id
_entity.type
_entity.pdbx_description
1 polymer ?
#
loop_
_entity_poly.entity_id
_entity_poly.type
_entity_poly.pdbx_seq_one_letter_code
_entity_poly.pdbx_strand_id
1 'polypeptide(L)'
;GGAGGAGGHVGLIGNGGNGGAGGNGGNDNSSTLADAGSGGAGAAGGNGGLFYGNGGVGGRGGNGGFSSAGTSGGDGGIGGAGGIGGLIGSGGGGGDGGNGGQAPTPGNAGDGGRGGNGGEGGDGPPGVKGDGGNGGNGGNAVVIGNGGNGGAGGFGIPVGSGGAGGSRGVLFGTPGANGADG
;
A
#
# COMPACT_ATOMS: atom_id res chain seq x y z
N GLY A 1 10.69 -3.64 9.06
CA GLY A 1 11.24 -3.56 7.70
C GLY A 1 11.64 -2.13 7.34
N GLY A 2 12.56 -1.97 6.38
CA GLY A 2 12.92 -0.65 5.86
C GLY A 2 11.87 -0.11 4.89
N ALA A 3 11.70 1.22 4.81
CA ALA A 3 10.82 1.84 3.82
C ALA A 3 11.38 1.73 2.39
N GLY A 4 10.50 1.67 1.39
CA GLY A 4 10.87 1.71 -0.02
C GLY A 4 11.41 3.07 -0.44
N GLY A 5 12.20 3.12 -1.53
CA GLY A 5 12.68 4.38 -2.12
C GLY A 5 11.60 5.05 -2.99
N ALA A 6 11.46 6.37 -2.90
CA ALA A 6 10.49 7.12 -3.69
C ALA A 6 10.77 7.00 -5.20
N GLY A 7 9.69 6.99 -6.01
CA GLY A 7 9.78 7.04 -7.46
C GLY A 7 10.34 8.39 -7.94
N GLY A 8 11.17 8.37 -8.99
CA GLY A 8 11.74 9.59 -9.57
C GLY A 8 10.68 10.46 -10.24
N HIS A 9 10.75 11.77 -10.02
CA HIS A 9 9.93 12.75 -10.72
C HIS A 9 10.54 13.12 -12.08
N VAL A 10 9.69 13.46 -13.04
CA VAL A 10 10.11 13.88 -14.38
C VAL A 10 9.90 15.38 -14.53
N GLY A 11 10.76 16.08 -15.29
CA GLY A 11 10.66 17.52 -15.53
C GLY A 11 9.52 17.87 -16.49
N LEU A 12 9.78 17.90 -17.79
CA LEU A 12 8.82 18.39 -18.80
C LEU A 12 8.00 17.27 -19.45
N ILE A 13 8.64 16.20 -19.90
CA ILE A 13 8.03 15.09 -20.66
C ILE A 13 8.59 13.77 -20.16
N GLY A 14 7.73 12.86 -19.84
CA GLY A 14 8.04 11.50 -19.42
C GLY A 14 7.17 10.99 -18.27
N ASN A 15 7.18 9.70 -18.06
CA ASN A 15 6.42 9.07 -16.98
C ASN A 15 7.20 9.09 -15.67
N GLY A 16 6.53 9.35 -14.56
CA GLY A 16 7.10 9.23 -13.22
C GLY A 16 7.55 7.79 -12.93
N GLY A 17 8.61 7.64 -12.16
CA GLY A 17 9.09 6.33 -11.71
C GLY A 17 8.17 5.71 -10.67
N ASN A 18 8.08 4.39 -10.63
CA ASN A 18 7.33 3.69 -9.59
C ASN A 18 8.02 3.81 -8.23
N GLY A 19 7.25 3.84 -7.17
CA GLY A 19 7.75 3.76 -5.80
C GLY A 19 8.32 2.38 -5.50
N GLY A 20 9.36 2.33 -4.68
CA GLY A 20 9.96 1.06 -4.22
C GLY A 20 9.08 0.38 -3.17
N ALA A 21 9.13 -0.96 -3.13
CA ALA A 21 8.45 -1.72 -2.10
C ALA A 21 9.14 -1.57 -0.73
N GLY A 22 8.37 -1.61 0.34
CA GLY A 22 8.89 -1.71 1.70
C GLY A 22 9.49 -3.09 1.98
N GLY A 23 10.47 -3.15 2.87
CA GLY A 23 11.07 -4.41 3.31
C GLY A 23 10.17 -5.16 4.28
N ASN A 24 10.21 -6.49 4.26
CA ASN A 24 9.47 -7.30 5.22
C ASN A 24 9.98 -7.12 6.65
N GLY A 25 9.10 -7.28 7.63
CA GLY A 25 9.45 -7.36 9.04
C GLY A 25 10.29 -8.61 9.35
N GLY A 26 11.16 -8.48 10.33
CA GLY A 26 11.94 -9.64 10.82
C GLY A 26 11.05 -10.60 11.61
N ASN A 27 11.25 -11.90 11.43
CA ASN A 27 10.61 -12.92 12.25
C ASN A 27 11.23 -12.97 13.64
N ASP A 28 10.42 -13.15 14.67
CA ASP A 28 10.92 -13.54 15.99
C ASP A 28 10.81 -15.06 16.17
N ASN A 29 11.96 -15.74 16.08
CA ASN A 29 12.11 -17.17 16.34
C ASN A 29 12.75 -17.45 17.73
N SER A 30 12.91 -16.41 18.54
CA SER A 30 13.53 -16.54 19.85
C SER A 30 12.53 -17.00 20.92
N SER A 31 13.03 -17.58 21.97
CA SER A 31 12.22 -17.90 23.17
C SER A 31 12.00 -16.69 24.08
N THR A 32 12.53 -15.53 23.73
CA THR A 32 12.29 -14.25 24.41
C THR A 32 10.96 -13.69 23.94
N LEU A 33 10.14 -13.20 24.85
CA LEU A 33 8.80 -12.64 24.59
C LEU A 33 8.91 -11.29 23.85
N ALA A 34 9.53 -11.27 22.65
CA ALA A 34 9.59 -10.09 21.79
C ALA A 34 8.58 -10.19 20.65
N ASP A 35 7.97 -9.09 20.26
CA ASP A 35 7.08 -9.02 19.10
C ASP A 35 7.88 -9.12 17.79
N ALA A 36 7.29 -9.74 16.78
CA ALA A 36 7.87 -9.77 15.44
C ALA A 36 7.90 -8.36 14.81
N GLY A 37 8.86 -8.13 13.91
CA GLY A 37 9.04 -6.82 13.28
C GLY A 37 7.93 -6.47 12.30
N SER A 38 7.50 -5.21 12.26
CA SER A 38 6.53 -4.70 11.29
C SER A 38 7.15 -4.56 9.89
N GLY A 39 6.32 -4.70 8.86
CA GLY A 39 6.66 -4.43 7.48
C GLY A 39 6.97 -2.95 7.25
N GLY A 40 7.89 -2.64 6.34
CA GLY A 40 8.21 -1.27 5.94
C GLY A 40 7.16 -0.70 5.00
N ALA A 41 6.99 0.63 5.01
CA ALA A 41 6.09 1.30 4.08
C ALA A 41 6.59 1.21 2.63
N GLY A 42 5.68 1.03 1.68
CA GLY A 42 5.92 1.28 0.26
C GLY A 42 6.07 2.78 0.01
N ALA A 43 6.87 3.16 -0.98
CA ALA A 43 7.10 4.56 -1.30
C ALA A 43 6.13 5.08 -2.35
N ALA A 44 5.92 6.40 -2.38
CA ALA A 44 5.10 7.04 -3.39
C ALA A 44 5.71 6.90 -4.79
N GLY A 45 4.84 6.75 -5.80
CA GLY A 45 5.21 6.89 -7.20
C GLY A 45 5.62 8.33 -7.52
N GLY A 46 6.54 8.51 -8.48
CA GLY A 46 6.97 9.81 -8.96
C GLY A 46 5.90 10.50 -9.82
N ASN A 47 5.89 11.83 -9.86
CA ASN A 47 4.98 12.57 -10.72
C ASN A 47 5.43 12.49 -12.18
N GLY A 48 4.48 12.44 -13.11
CA GLY A 48 4.73 12.58 -14.54
C GLY A 48 5.26 13.97 -14.91
N GLY A 49 5.79 14.09 -16.13
CA GLY A 49 6.30 15.36 -16.66
C GLY A 49 5.22 16.44 -16.75
N LEU A 50 5.63 17.70 -16.58
CA LEU A 50 4.72 18.86 -16.49
C LEU A 50 3.74 18.92 -17.68
N PHE A 51 4.19 18.72 -18.90
CA PHE A 51 3.35 18.78 -20.10
C PHE A 51 2.77 17.44 -20.50
N TYR A 52 3.58 16.39 -20.47
CA TYR A 52 3.15 15.06 -20.91
C TYR A 52 3.82 13.99 -20.05
N GLY A 53 3.00 13.10 -19.50
CA GLY A 53 3.48 11.93 -18.77
C GLY A 53 2.51 11.42 -17.73
N ASN A 54 2.56 10.14 -17.49
CA ASN A 54 1.76 9.50 -16.45
C ASN A 54 2.48 9.54 -15.10
N GLY A 55 1.74 9.61 -14.01
CA GLY A 55 2.26 9.36 -12.68
C GLY A 55 2.71 7.91 -12.52
N GLY A 56 3.77 7.69 -11.73
CA GLY A 56 4.24 6.36 -11.37
C GLY A 56 3.34 5.69 -10.33
N VAL A 57 3.33 4.37 -10.30
CA VAL A 57 2.58 3.58 -9.32
C VAL A 57 3.26 3.65 -7.96
N GLY A 58 2.49 3.69 -6.87
CA GLY A 58 3.00 3.58 -5.51
C GLY A 58 3.58 2.18 -5.24
N GLY A 59 4.61 2.13 -4.39
CA GLY A 59 5.25 0.88 -3.99
C GLY A 59 4.40 0.08 -2.99
N ARG A 60 4.54 -1.23 -3.01
CA ARG A 60 3.86 -2.13 -2.06
C ARG A 60 4.45 -1.98 -0.65
N GLY A 61 3.61 -2.08 0.39
CA GLY A 61 4.05 -2.27 1.77
C GLY A 61 4.68 -3.64 2.00
N GLY A 62 5.66 -3.73 2.89
CA GLY A 62 6.29 -4.99 3.29
C GLY A 62 5.38 -5.79 4.23
N ASN A 63 5.49 -7.11 4.23
CA ASN A 63 4.74 -7.95 5.15
C ASN A 63 5.29 -7.87 6.58
N GLY A 64 4.43 -8.03 7.58
CA GLY A 64 4.84 -8.23 8.96
C GLY A 64 5.55 -9.57 9.18
N GLY A 65 6.40 -9.62 10.19
CA GLY A 65 7.17 -10.82 10.55
C GLY A 65 6.32 -11.83 11.34
N PHE A 66 6.71 -13.10 11.28
CA PHE A 66 6.13 -14.17 12.08
C PHE A 66 6.72 -14.18 13.49
N SER A 67 5.88 -14.40 14.52
CA SER A 67 6.35 -14.67 15.89
C SER A 67 6.13 -16.14 16.26
N SER A 68 7.14 -16.79 16.85
CA SER A 68 7.07 -18.17 17.35
C SER A 68 6.83 -18.28 18.85
N ALA A 69 6.97 -17.19 19.60
CA ALA A 69 7.06 -17.22 21.07
C ALA A 69 5.73 -16.90 21.80
N GLY A 70 4.58 -16.95 21.13
CA GLY A 70 3.30 -16.61 21.75
C GLY A 70 3.08 -15.11 21.99
N THR A 71 3.89 -14.26 21.35
CA THR A 71 3.74 -12.80 21.28
C THR A 71 3.04 -12.39 19.99
N SER A 72 3.00 -11.11 19.66
CA SER A 72 2.30 -10.62 18.48
C SER A 72 3.10 -10.82 17.19
N GLY A 73 2.43 -11.21 16.11
CA GLY A 73 2.95 -11.04 14.75
C GLY A 73 3.16 -9.57 14.40
N GLY A 74 4.11 -9.26 13.52
CA GLY A 74 4.35 -7.88 13.10
C GLY A 74 3.24 -7.36 12.16
N ASP A 75 2.95 -6.06 12.21
CA ASP A 75 1.98 -5.43 11.32
C ASP A 75 2.49 -5.39 9.88
N GLY A 76 1.58 -5.42 8.91
CA GLY A 76 1.89 -5.14 7.51
C GLY A 76 2.23 -3.66 7.28
N GLY A 77 3.17 -3.39 6.37
CA GLY A 77 3.51 -2.02 5.97
C GLY A 77 2.42 -1.39 5.08
N ILE A 78 2.31 -0.08 5.13
CA ILE A 78 1.38 0.68 4.26
C ILE A 78 1.88 0.69 2.82
N GLY A 79 0.96 0.68 1.84
CA GLY A 79 1.26 0.90 0.42
C GLY A 79 1.52 2.37 0.12
N GLY A 80 2.33 2.65 -0.89
CA GLY A 80 2.62 4.02 -1.35
C GLY A 80 1.49 4.61 -2.19
N ALA A 81 1.35 5.94 -2.17
CA ALA A 81 0.42 6.66 -3.05
C ALA A 81 0.89 6.62 -4.50
N GLY A 82 -0.06 6.67 -5.45
CA GLY A 82 0.24 6.90 -6.86
C GLY A 82 0.71 8.33 -7.13
N GLY A 83 1.60 8.51 -8.11
CA GLY A 83 2.06 9.83 -8.55
C GLY A 83 1.02 10.58 -9.39
N ILE A 84 1.14 11.89 -9.45
CA ILE A 84 0.25 12.78 -10.23
C ILE A 84 0.66 12.73 -11.70
N GLY A 85 -0.33 12.70 -12.62
CA GLY A 85 -0.08 12.85 -14.07
C GLY A 85 0.24 14.29 -14.46
N GLY A 86 0.91 14.51 -15.61
CA GLY A 86 1.13 15.82 -16.18
C GLY A 86 -0.14 16.47 -16.73
N LEU A 87 0.00 17.60 -17.48
CA LEU A 87 -1.12 18.25 -18.18
C LEU A 87 -1.86 17.25 -19.05
N ILE A 88 -1.12 16.43 -19.77
CA ILE A 88 -1.62 15.29 -20.56
C ILE A 88 -1.00 14.04 -19.98
N GLY A 89 -1.78 13.25 -19.27
CA GLY A 89 -1.34 12.01 -18.64
C GLY A 89 -2.26 11.56 -17.52
N SER A 90 -2.20 10.30 -17.18
CA SER A 90 -2.99 9.68 -16.12
C SER A 90 -2.27 9.71 -14.77
N GLY A 91 -2.99 9.77 -13.68
CA GLY A 91 -2.46 9.52 -12.35
C GLY A 91 -2.02 8.05 -12.20
N GLY A 92 -1.01 7.82 -11.40
CA GLY A 92 -0.54 6.47 -11.04
C GLY A 92 -1.47 5.79 -10.05
N GLY A 93 -1.56 4.47 -10.08
CA GLY A 93 -2.29 3.69 -9.08
C GLY A 93 -1.63 3.74 -7.69
N GLY A 94 -2.40 3.55 -6.62
CA GLY A 94 -1.85 3.31 -5.29
C GLY A 94 -1.18 1.93 -5.22
N GLY A 95 -0.18 1.80 -4.35
CA GLY A 95 0.50 0.52 -4.09
C GLY A 95 -0.24 -0.33 -3.06
N ASP A 96 -0.03 -1.63 -3.06
CA ASP A 96 -0.68 -2.55 -2.12
C ASP A 96 -0.18 -2.37 -0.69
N GLY A 97 -1.03 -2.59 0.30
CA GLY A 97 -0.60 -2.78 1.68
C GLY A 97 0.09 -4.14 1.86
N GLY A 98 0.92 -4.25 2.90
CA GLY A 98 1.53 -5.51 3.28
C GLY A 98 0.61 -6.35 4.17
N ASN A 99 0.76 -7.66 4.15
CA ASN A 99 0.02 -8.55 5.05
C ASN A 99 0.54 -8.44 6.47
N GLY A 100 -0.34 -8.60 7.47
CA GLY A 100 0.06 -8.79 8.86
C GLY A 100 0.79 -10.11 9.04
N GLY A 101 1.67 -10.14 10.05
CA GLY A 101 2.40 -11.34 10.44
C GLY A 101 1.55 -12.30 11.24
N GLN A 102 1.90 -13.58 11.20
CA GLN A 102 1.23 -14.63 11.96
C GLN A 102 1.85 -14.79 13.34
N ALA A 103 1.05 -15.20 14.31
CA ALA A 103 1.51 -15.65 15.60
C ALA A 103 0.81 -16.97 15.99
N PRO A 104 1.54 -17.94 16.59
CA PRO A 104 0.90 -19.14 17.08
C PRO A 104 0.09 -18.83 18.35
N THR A 105 -0.85 -19.72 18.71
CA THR A 105 -1.56 -19.65 19.99
C THR A 105 -0.57 -19.72 21.17
N PRO A 106 -0.66 -18.85 22.17
CA PRO A 106 -1.69 -17.82 22.44
C PRO A 106 -1.38 -16.40 21.92
N GLY A 107 -0.51 -16.22 20.92
CA GLY A 107 -0.13 -14.91 20.41
C GLY A 107 -1.22 -14.22 19.56
N ASN A 108 -1.09 -12.91 19.37
CA ASN A 108 -1.95 -12.12 18.51
C ASN A 108 -1.40 -12.05 17.09
N ALA A 109 -2.27 -12.14 16.10
CA ALA A 109 -1.90 -11.86 14.72
C ALA A 109 -1.61 -10.35 14.53
N GLY A 110 -0.65 -10.03 13.66
CA GLY A 110 -0.39 -8.64 13.27
C GLY A 110 -1.47 -8.07 12.35
N ASP A 111 -1.66 -6.76 12.41
CA ASP A 111 -2.61 -6.05 11.56
C ASP A 111 -2.13 -6.00 10.11
N GLY A 112 -3.06 -5.97 9.17
CA GLY A 112 -2.78 -5.75 7.75
C GLY A 112 -2.25 -4.33 7.50
N GLY A 113 -1.42 -4.17 6.47
CA GLY A 113 -0.91 -2.86 6.06
C GLY A 113 -2.01 -1.95 5.53
N ARG A 114 -1.75 -0.64 5.60
CA ARG A 114 -2.65 0.41 5.08
C ARG A 114 -2.12 0.96 3.77
N GLY A 115 -3.00 1.44 2.90
CA GLY A 115 -2.67 2.07 1.63
C GLY A 115 -2.38 1.07 0.51
N GLY A 116 -2.67 1.40 -0.71
CA GLY A 116 -2.61 0.47 -1.84
C GLY A 116 -3.75 -0.54 -1.81
N ASN A 117 -3.56 -1.72 -2.36
CA ASN A 117 -4.43 -2.84 -2.00
C ASN A 117 -4.13 -3.22 -0.55
N GLY A 118 -5.15 -3.28 0.29
CA GLY A 118 -4.96 -3.65 1.69
C GLY A 118 -4.32 -5.03 1.80
N GLY A 119 -3.46 -5.21 2.81
CA GLY A 119 -2.93 -6.52 3.19
C GLY A 119 -4.00 -7.37 3.89
N GLU A 120 -3.85 -8.68 3.79
CA GLU A 120 -4.61 -9.59 4.66
C GLU A 120 -4.10 -9.45 6.10
N GLY A 121 -5.01 -9.43 7.05
CA GLY A 121 -4.67 -9.56 8.47
C GLY A 121 -3.94 -10.90 8.71
N GLY A 122 -3.06 -10.96 9.71
CA GLY A 122 -2.37 -12.19 10.07
C GLY A 122 -3.32 -13.24 10.62
N ASP A 123 -2.95 -14.52 10.48
CA ASP A 123 -3.66 -15.62 11.13
C ASP A 123 -3.26 -15.70 12.61
N GLY A 124 -4.22 -15.53 13.50
CA GLY A 124 -4.10 -15.74 14.94
C GLY A 124 -4.72 -17.07 15.38
N PRO A 125 -4.89 -17.27 16.70
CA PRO A 125 -5.67 -18.36 17.23
C PRO A 125 -7.07 -18.44 16.59
N PRO A 126 -7.72 -19.63 16.50
CA PRO A 126 -9.06 -19.73 15.95
C PRO A 126 -10.01 -18.68 16.53
N GLY A 127 -10.52 -17.79 15.67
CA GLY A 127 -11.43 -16.71 16.05
C GLY A 127 -10.78 -15.32 16.25
N VAL A 128 -9.46 -15.20 16.14
CA VAL A 128 -8.76 -13.91 16.22
C VAL A 128 -8.01 -13.67 14.90
N LYS A 129 -8.53 -12.80 14.05
CA LYS A 129 -7.86 -12.31 12.85
C LYS A 129 -7.45 -10.85 13.06
N GLY A 130 -6.29 -10.48 12.54
CA GLY A 130 -5.88 -9.07 12.50
C GLY A 130 -6.79 -8.23 11.60
N ASP A 131 -6.73 -6.90 11.76
CA ASP A 131 -7.50 -5.96 10.96
C ASP A 131 -7.02 -5.98 9.50
N GLY A 132 -7.95 -5.87 8.56
CA GLY A 132 -7.63 -5.66 7.16
C GLY A 132 -7.03 -4.27 6.92
N GLY A 133 -5.94 -4.16 6.15
CA GLY A 133 -5.36 -2.88 5.78
C GLY A 133 -6.24 -2.09 4.80
N ASN A 134 -6.26 -0.76 4.91
CA ASN A 134 -6.99 0.08 3.97
C ASN A 134 -6.25 0.22 2.64
N GLY A 135 -6.99 0.27 1.54
CA GLY A 135 -6.47 0.55 0.22
C GLY A 135 -5.91 1.97 0.09
N GLY A 136 -4.89 2.17 -0.74
CA GLY A 136 -4.29 3.47 -1.03
C GLY A 136 -5.07 4.26 -2.08
N ASN A 137 -4.94 5.59 -2.02
CA ASN A 137 -5.61 6.46 -2.98
C ASN A 137 -4.89 6.44 -4.33
N GLY A 138 -5.68 6.48 -5.40
CA GLY A 138 -5.17 6.70 -6.76
C GLY A 138 -4.70 8.14 -6.96
N GLY A 139 -3.72 8.34 -7.85
CA GLY A 139 -3.19 9.66 -8.22
C GLY A 139 -4.13 10.44 -9.15
N ASN A 140 -4.07 11.77 -9.08
CA ASN A 140 -4.89 12.66 -9.92
C ASN A 140 -4.25 12.89 -11.29
N ALA A 141 -5.07 13.12 -12.31
CA ALA A 141 -4.66 13.76 -13.57
C ALA A 141 -4.92 15.28 -13.47
N VAL A 142 -4.18 16.11 -14.23
CA VAL A 142 -4.28 17.58 -14.13
C VAL A 142 -5.23 18.15 -15.18
N VAL A 143 -4.94 18.08 -16.46
CA VAL A 143 -5.76 18.69 -17.52
C VAL A 143 -6.38 17.65 -18.45
N ILE A 144 -5.60 16.78 -19.02
CA ILE A 144 -6.07 15.67 -19.89
C ILE A 144 -5.47 14.38 -19.38
N GLY A 145 -6.30 13.46 -18.95
CA GLY A 145 -5.89 12.13 -18.47
C GLY A 145 -6.89 11.53 -17.51
N ASN A 146 -6.74 10.24 -17.29
CA ASN A 146 -7.57 9.52 -16.34
C ASN A 146 -6.96 9.62 -14.93
N GLY A 147 -7.81 9.68 -13.92
CA GLY A 147 -7.39 9.45 -12.53
C GLY A 147 -6.92 8.01 -12.34
N GLY A 148 -5.95 7.81 -11.45
CA GLY A 148 -5.52 6.46 -11.04
C GLY A 148 -6.58 5.79 -10.17
N ASN A 149 -6.73 4.47 -10.27
CA ASN A 149 -7.65 3.74 -9.40
C ASN A 149 -7.14 3.71 -7.95
N GLY A 150 -8.06 3.71 -7.00
CA GLY A 150 -7.77 3.39 -5.61
C GLY A 150 -7.46 1.90 -5.45
N GLY A 151 -6.63 1.57 -4.46
CA GLY A 151 -6.32 0.18 -4.10
C GLY A 151 -7.47 -0.47 -3.32
N ALA A 152 -7.61 -1.78 -3.42
CA ALA A 152 -8.58 -2.52 -2.63
C ALA A 152 -8.20 -2.58 -1.14
N GLY A 153 -9.17 -2.69 -0.26
CA GLY A 153 -8.98 -3.03 1.14
C GLY A 153 -8.57 -4.49 1.32
N GLY A 154 -7.88 -4.78 2.40
CA GLY A 154 -7.43 -6.14 2.75
C GLY A 154 -8.46 -6.91 3.56
N PHE A 155 -8.34 -8.23 3.51
CA PHE A 155 -9.14 -9.12 4.35
C PHE A 155 -8.69 -9.07 5.81
N GLY A 156 -9.63 -9.07 6.71
CA GLY A 156 -9.39 -9.04 8.15
C GLY A 156 -10.69 -8.93 8.92
N ILE A 157 -10.63 -8.74 10.24
CA ILE A 157 -11.80 -8.44 11.08
C ILE A 157 -11.45 -7.29 12.02
N PRO A 158 -11.96 -6.04 11.73
CA PRO A 158 -12.79 -5.67 10.58
C PRO A 158 -12.05 -5.71 9.24
N VAL A 159 -12.79 -5.79 8.14
CA VAL A 159 -12.22 -5.67 6.79
C VAL A 159 -11.64 -4.27 6.56
N GLY A 160 -10.60 -4.18 5.74
CA GLY A 160 -10.06 -2.89 5.28
C GLY A 160 -10.98 -2.22 4.26
N SER A 161 -11.05 -0.89 4.27
CA SER A 161 -11.78 -0.12 3.28
C SER A 161 -10.97 0.11 2.01
N GLY A 162 -11.64 0.15 0.86
CA GLY A 162 -11.01 0.51 -0.40
C GLY A 162 -10.53 1.97 -0.42
N GLY A 163 -9.45 2.25 -1.15
CA GLY A 163 -8.93 3.59 -1.37
C GLY A 163 -9.78 4.39 -2.36
N ALA A 164 -9.76 5.71 -2.27
CA ALA A 164 -10.43 6.57 -3.23
C ALA A 164 -9.73 6.56 -4.59
N GLY A 165 -10.52 6.57 -5.68
CA GLY A 165 -10.01 6.84 -7.02
C GLY A 165 -9.53 8.29 -7.17
N GLY A 166 -8.50 8.51 -7.99
CA GLY A 166 -8.00 9.84 -8.31
C GLY A 166 -8.93 10.63 -9.23
N SER A 167 -8.84 11.96 -9.22
CA SER A 167 -9.63 12.83 -10.08
C SER A 167 -9.15 12.77 -11.53
N ARG A 168 -10.11 12.89 -12.47
CA ARG A 168 -9.81 13.06 -13.90
C ARG A 168 -9.21 14.43 -14.19
N GLY A 169 -8.62 14.57 -15.38
CA GLY A 169 -8.22 15.87 -15.91
C GLY A 169 -9.41 16.80 -16.15
N VAL A 170 -9.17 18.10 -16.03
CA VAL A 170 -10.20 19.15 -16.14
C VAL A 170 -10.91 19.13 -17.48
N LEU A 171 -10.18 18.91 -18.58
CA LEU A 171 -10.73 18.93 -19.95
C LEU A 171 -11.24 17.55 -20.38
N PHE A 172 -10.41 16.53 -20.29
CA PHE A 172 -10.74 15.17 -20.74
C PHE A 172 -10.16 14.13 -19.79
N GLY A 173 -10.88 13.02 -19.69
CA GLY A 173 -10.49 11.85 -18.91
C GLY A 173 -11.67 11.29 -18.09
N THR A 174 -11.44 10.17 -17.47
CA THR A 174 -12.36 9.54 -16.52
C THR A 174 -11.78 9.59 -15.11
N PRO A 175 -12.59 9.75 -14.06
CA PRO A 175 -12.10 9.58 -12.70
C PRO A 175 -11.63 8.13 -12.50
N GLY A 176 -10.66 7.92 -11.63
CA GLY A 176 -10.28 6.58 -11.19
C GLY A 176 -11.42 5.92 -10.40
N ALA A 177 -11.52 4.61 -10.50
CA ALA A 177 -12.46 3.86 -9.68
C ALA A 177 -11.99 3.81 -8.21
N ASN A 178 -12.93 3.80 -7.26
CA ASN A 178 -12.60 3.48 -5.88
C ASN A 178 -12.21 2.00 -5.78
N GLY A 179 -11.31 1.68 -4.85
CA GLY A 179 -11.02 0.31 -4.49
C GLY A 179 -12.22 -0.35 -3.81
N ALA A 180 -12.32 -1.66 -3.92
CA ALA A 180 -13.31 -2.44 -3.18
C ALA A 180 -12.90 -2.56 -1.71
N ASP A 181 -13.86 -2.71 -0.81
CA ASP A 181 -13.60 -3.14 0.57
C ASP A 181 -13.18 -4.63 0.57
N GLY A 182 -12.38 -5.03 1.56
CA GLY A 182 -11.86 -6.38 1.68
C GLY A 182 -12.89 -7.46 2.05
#